data_eec4a5b0af7192beea834f2dd59dc642
#
_entry.id   eec4a5b0af7192beea834f2dd59dc642
#
_cell.length_a   1.000
_cell.length_b   1.000
_cell.length_c   1.000
_cell.angle_alpha   90.00
_cell.angle_beta   90.00
_cell.angle_gamma   90.00
#
_symmetry.space_group_name_H-M   'P 1'
#
loop_
_entity.id
_entity.type
_entity.pdbx_description
1 polymer ?
#
loop_
_entity_poly.entity_id
_entity_poly.type
_entity_poly.pdbx_seq_one_letter_code
_entity_poly.pdbx_strand_id
1 'polypeptide(L)'
;MSHKTKAKIFCILFYVCGFPTLVTAQIVPDATLPLNSTVTPDGNTFAIEGGTEADRNLFHSFREFSVPTSGKAFFNNADTIQNIFTRVTGGSISNIDGLIEANGKANLFLLNPNGIIFGPNASLNIGGSFLGTTANSINFADGTSFSATNPQANPLLTISIPTSLQFGSNPGQIVNQSVAVSAFEDSGQGNEQPVGLKVSPGQILALVGGDVVLPGGFLTAPGGRIELGSVGANSLVSLTFNDSGFALGYAGVQNFQDIQLSQGAAVNASDIDASGEGGGTIQVQGRRVVLTEDSGIISQT
;
A
#
# COMPACT_ATOMS: atom_id res chain seq x y z
N MET A 1 68.84 47.24 1.16
CA MET A 1 67.44 47.42 1.57
C MET A 1 66.64 46.42 0.80
N SER A 2 66.13 45.33 1.47
CA SER A 2 65.43 44.26 0.83
C SER A 2 63.94 44.37 1.22
N HIS A 3 63.07 44.67 0.28
CA HIS A 3 61.64 44.69 0.50
C HIS A 3 61.08 43.26 0.35
N LYS A 4 60.64 42.65 1.45
CA LYS A 4 59.89 41.41 1.47
C LYS A 4 58.40 41.74 1.28
N THR A 5 57.81 41.41 0.08
CA THR A 5 56.43 41.50 -0.18
C THR A 5 55.69 40.26 0.42
N LYS A 6 54.78 40.46 1.39
CA LYS A 6 53.96 39.43 1.97
C LYS A 6 52.72 39.24 1.11
N ALA A 7 52.60 38.11 0.42
CA ALA A 7 51.36 37.70 -0.24
C ALA A 7 50.34 37.23 0.81
N LYS A 8 49.17 37.87 0.83
CA LYS A 8 48.02 37.43 1.63
C LYS A 8 47.18 36.47 0.76
N ILE A 9 47.19 35.20 1.15
CA ILE A 9 46.30 34.19 0.55
C ILE A 9 44.89 34.40 1.18
N PHE A 10 43.93 34.78 0.37
CA PHE A 10 42.53 34.91 0.76
C PHE A 10 41.83 33.58 0.45
N CYS A 11 41.58 32.77 1.48
CA CYS A 11 40.85 31.51 1.34
C CYS A 11 39.33 31.81 1.31
N ILE A 12 38.71 31.75 0.13
CA ILE A 12 37.25 31.88 -0.01
C ILE A 12 36.64 30.51 0.27
N LEU A 13 36.03 30.39 1.43
CA LEU A 13 35.26 29.21 1.82
C LEU A 13 33.88 29.27 1.07
N PHE A 14 33.75 28.47 0.03
CA PHE A 14 32.42 28.27 -0.60
C PHE A 14 31.58 27.41 0.32
N TYR A 15 30.61 28.03 1.00
CA TYR A 15 29.55 27.33 1.73
C TYR A 15 28.53 26.84 0.70
N VAL A 16 28.62 25.57 0.30
CA VAL A 16 27.58 24.94 -0.49
C VAL A 16 26.40 24.69 0.45
N CYS A 17 25.44 25.61 0.43
CA CYS A 17 24.17 25.43 1.09
C CYS A 17 23.38 24.37 0.30
N GLY A 18 23.49 23.11 0.68
CA GLY A 18 22.62 22.05 0.15
C GLY A 18 21.20 22.32 0.63
N PHE A 19 20.36 22.87 -0.24
CA PHE A 19 18.91 22.88 0.01
C PHE A 19 18.46 21.42 0.07
N PRO A 20 17.76 21.00 1.15
CA PRO A 20 17.07 19.71 1.12
C PRO A 20 16.07 19.79 -0.04
N THR A 21 16.23 18.94 -1.03
CA THR A 21 15.18 18.71 -2.00
C THR A 21 14.03 18.11 -1.22
N LEU A 22 13.00 18.90 -0.96
CA LEU A 22 11.71 18.37 -0.51
C LEU A 22 11.29 17.37 -1.59
N VAL A 23 11.35 16.09 -1.29
CA VAL A 23 10.71 15.06 -2.08
C VAL A 23 9.21 15.36 -1.91
N THR A 24 8.67 16.16 -2.82
CA THR A 24 7.22 16.34 -2.89
C THR A 24 6.67 14.97 -3.31
N ALA A 25 5.99 14.32 -2.39
CA ALA A 25 5.21 13.14 -2.73
C ALA A 25 4.26 13.52 -3.88
N GLN A 26 4.18 12.64 -4.87
CA GLN A 26 3.53 12.96 -6.12
C GLN A 26 2.64 11.80 -6.54
N ILE A 27 1.38 12.12 -6.84
CA ILE A 27 0.47 11.21 -7.54
C ILE A 27 0.40 11.68 -8.99
N VAL A 28 1.06 10.94 -9.88
CA VAL A 28 1.18 11.31 -11.29
C VAL A 28 0.51 10.27 -12.15
N PRO A 29 -0.63 10.59 -12.78
CA PRO A 29 -1.25 9.70 -13.76
C PRO A 29 -0.30 9.36 -14.91
N ASP A 30 -0.51 8.20 -15.53
CA ASP A 30 0.08 7.85 -16.81
C ASP A 30 -1.00 7.84 -17.92
N ALA A 31 -0.58 7.58 -19.15
CA ALA A 31 -1.46 7.59 -20.33
C ALA A 31 -1.67 6.18 -20.89
N THR A 32 -1.76 5.17 -20.02
CA THR A 32 -1.80 3.75 -20.43
C THR A 32 -3.19 3.12 -20.34
N LEU A 33 -4.22 3.89 -19.99
CA LEU A 33 -5.62 3.44 -19.93
C LEU A 33 -6.42 4.01 -21.11
N PRO A 34 -7.50 3.35 -21.54
CA PRO A 34 -8.46 3.90 -22.51
C PRO A 34 -9.05 5.25 -22.05
N LEU A 35 -9.44 5.35 -20.79
CA LEU A 35 -9.77 6.59 -20.10
C LEU A 35 -8.78 6.74 -18.92
N ASN A 36 -7.92 7.74 -19.01
CA ASN A 36 -6.86 7.94 -18.02
C ASN A 36 -7.39 8.48 -16.70
N SER A 37 -6.67 8.17 -15.63
CA SER A 37 -6.86 8.80 -14.33
C SER A 37 -6.52 10.29 -14.41
N THR A 38 -7.22 11.10 -13.63
CA THR A 38 -6.91 12.51 -13.40
C THR A 38 -6.65 12.72 -11.91
N VAL A 39 -5.78 13.67 -11.59
CA VAL A 39 -5.48 14.04 -10.21
C VAL A 39 -5.58 15.55 -10.08
N THR A 40 -6.49 15.99 -9.24
CA THR A 40 -6.70 17.42 -8.97
C THR A 40 -6.27 17.72 -7.54
N PRO A 41 -5.20 18.51 -7.33
CA PRO A 41 -4.81 18.94 -6.00
C PRO A 41 -5.78 19.97 -5.46
N ASP A 42 -6.22 19.79 -4.19
CA ASP A 42 -6.94 20.77 -3.40
C ASP A 42 -6.36 20.81 -1.98
N GLY A 43 -5.52 21.78 -1.71
CA GLY A 43 -4.69 21.81 -0.50
C GLY A 43 -3.84 20.56 -0.38
N ASN A 44 -4.04 19.80 0.69
CA ASN A 44 -3.35 18.52 0.92
C ASN A 44 -4.11 17.30 0.38
N THR A 45 -5.26 17.52 -0.26
CA THR A 45 -6.04 16.45 -0.88
C THR A 45 -5.72 16.35 -2.36
N PHE A 46 -5.45 15.14 -2.82
CA PHE A 46 -5.29 14.77 -4.21
C PHE A 46 -6.55 14.00 -4.64
N ALA A 47 -7.51 14.70 -5.23
CA ALA A 47 -8.72 14.07 -5.75
C ALA A 47 -8.38 13.27 -7.02
N ILE A 48 -8.61 11.97 -6.97
CA ILE A 48 -8.36 11.01 -8.04
C ILE A 48 -9.70 10.70 -8.70
N GLU A 49 -9.82 11.05 -9.97
CA GLU A 49 -11.03 10.89 -10.77
C GLU A 49 -10.70 10.25 -12.13
N GLY A 50 -11.73 10.01 -12.94
CA GLY A 50 -11.56 9.33 -14.23
C GLY A 50 -11.16 7.87 -14.02
N GLY A 51 -10.14 7.42 -14.78
CA GLY A 51 -9.82 6.00 -14.86
C GLY A 51 -10.76 5.29 -15.85
N THR A 52 -10.56 4.00 -16.05
CA THR A 52 -11.40 3.22 -16.94
C THR A 52 -12.31 2.28 -16.14
N GLU A 53 -13.60 2.44 -16.34
CA GLU A 53 -14.63 1.63 -15.69
C GLU A 53 -15.01 0.45 -16.58
N ALA A 54 -15.14 -0.73 -15.97
CA ALA A 54 -15.69 -1.93 -16.58
C ALA A 54 -16.68 -2.56 -15.59
N ASP A 55 -17.97 -2.24 -15.74
CA ASP A 55 -19.04 -2.57 -14.82
C ASP A 55 -18.75 -2.07 -13.39
N ARG A 56 -18.41 -2.96 -12.46
CA ARG A 56 -18.11 -2.62 -11.05
C ARG A 56 -16.62 -2.54 -10.74
N ASN A 57 -15.78 -2.72 -11.74
CA ASN A 57 -14.34 -2.58 -11.65
C ASN A 57 -13.89 -1.23 -12.18
N LEU A 58 -13.12 -0.47 -11.40
CA LEU A 58 -12.52 0.79 -11.78
C LEU A 58 -11.00 0.64 -11.81
N PHE A 59 -10.38 1.03 -12.92
CA PHE A 59 -8.94 0.89 -13.14
C PHE A 59 -8.28 2.26 -13.18
N HIS A 60 -7.27 2.43 -12.32
CA HIS A 60 -6.40 3.59 -12.28
C HIS A 60 -4.95 3.21 -12.61
N SER A 61 -4.25 4.08 -13.34
CA SER A 61 -2.86 3.87 -13.69
C SER A 61 -2.06 5.15 -13.45
N PHE A 62 -0.94 5.00 -12.73
CA PHE A 62 -0.08 6.10 -12.34
C PHE A 62 1.36 5.80 -12.72
N ARG A 63 2.11 6.83 -13.12
CA ARG A 63 3.56 6.76 -13.22
C ARG A 63 4.20 6.76 -11.83
N GLU A 64 3.65 7.54 -10.92
CA GLU A 64 4.09 7.65 -9.52
C GLU A 64 2.88 7.74 -8.60
N PHE A 65 2.95 7.06 -7.45
CA PHE A 65 1.90 7.11 -6.43
C PHE A 65 2.55 7.18 -5.06
N SER A 66 2.64 8.39 -4.51
CA SER A 66 3.14 8.66 -3.16
C SER A 66 2.28 9.72 -2.48
N VAL A 67 2.02 9.56 -1.19
CA VAL A 67 1.17 10.46 -0.40
C VAL A 67 2.02 11.07 0.71
N PRO A 68 2.15 12.41 0.79
CA PRO A 68 2.98 13.05 1.80
C PRO A 68 2.34 12.95 3.18
N THR A 69 3.13 13.24 4.22
CA THR A 69 2.63 13.48 5.58
C THR A 69 1.50 14.51 5.55
N SER A 70 0.40 14.22 6.22
CA SER A 70 -0.83 15.03 6.21
C SER A 70 -1.51 15.19 4.84
N GLY A 71 -1.01 14.48 3.81
CA GLY A 71 -1.67 14.42 2.50
C GLY A 71 -2.78 13.37 2.46
N LYS A 72 -3.68 13.52 1.50
CA LYS A 72 -4.77 12.59 1.25
C LYS A 72 -4.87 12.25 -0.23
N ALA A 73 -4.76 10.96 -0.57
CA ALA A 73 -5.15 10.40 -1.86
C ALA A 73 -6.61 9.98 -1.80
N PHE A 74 -7.49 10.72 -2.45
CA PHE A 74 -8.92 10.48 -2.41
C PHE A 74 -9.43 9.93 -3.74
N PHE A 75 -9.79 8.66 -3.78
CA PHE A 75 -10.47 8.03 -4.91
C PHE A 75 -11.94 8.43 -4.91
N ASN A 76 -12.27 9.41 -5.77
CA ASN A 76 -13.63 9.93 -5.92
C ASN A 76 -14.44 9.04 -6.89
N ASN A 77 -14.60 7.77 -6.51
CA ASN A 77 -15.34 6.77 -7.27
C ASN A 77 -16.86 6.84 -7.00
N ALA A 78 -17.65 6.33 -7.95
CA ALA A 78 -19.07 6.13 -7.73
C ALA A 78 -19.33 4.99 -6.70
N ASP A 79 -20.44 5.09 -5.95
CA ASP A 79 -20.82 4.08 -4.95
C ASP A 79 -21.14 2.70 -5.55
N THR A 80 -21.36 2.63 -6.86
CA THR A 80 -21.59 1.39 -7.61
C THR A 80 -20.32 0.56 -7.82
N ILE A 81 -19.14 1.18 -7.67
CA ILE A 81 -17.85 0.51 -7.84
C ILE A 81 -17.61 -0.44 -6.65
N GLN A 82 -17.25 -1.68 -6.98
CA GLN A 82 -16.91 -2.71 -6.00
C GLN A 82 -15.41 -2.91 -5.84
N ASN A 83 -14.66 -2.71 -6.93
CA ASN A 83 -13.21 -2.89 -6.89
C ASN A 83 -12.51 -1.75 -7.61
N ILE A 84 -11.52 -1.17 -6.95
CA ILE A 84 -10.61 -0.17 -7.53
C ILE A 84 -9.25 -0.86 -7.68
N PHE A 85 -8.81 -1.04 -8.93
CA PHE A 85 -7.50 -1.59 -9.27
C PHE A 85 -6.56 -0.45 -9.64
N THR A 86 -5.51 -0.26 -8.85
CA THR A 86 -4.53 0.81 -9.04
C THR A 86 -3.16 0.21 -9.30
N ARG A 87 -2.52 0.59 -10.42
CA ARG A 87 -1.14 0.20 -10.72
C ARG A 87 -0.21 1.40 -10.80
N VAL A 88 1.05 1.16 -10.44
CA VAL A 88 2.16 2.13 -10.60
C VAL A 88 3.13 1.59 -11.64
N THR A 89 3.26 2.29 -12.77
CA THR A 89 4.02 1.85 -13.94
C THR A 89 5.43 2.45 -14.01
N GLY A 90 5.72 3.49 -13.21
CA GLY A 90 7.06 4.07 -13.10
C GLY A 90 8.01 3.22 -12.25
N GLY A 91 9.29 3.62 -12.26
CA GLY A 91 10.36 2.90 -11.56
C GLY A 91 10.53 3.27 -10.07
N SER A 92 9.63 4.10 -9.52
CA SER A 92 9.75 4.60 -8.14
C SER A 92 8.95 3.76 -7.16
N ILE A 93 9.47 3.62 -5.94
CA ILE A 93 8.74 3.06 -4.79
C ILE A 93 7.60 4.02 -4.42
N SER A 94 6.46 3.48 -3.99
CA SER A 94 5.38 4.25 -3.39
C SER A 94 5.69 4.57 -1.94
N ASN A 95 5.86 5.85 -1.60
CA ASN A 95 6.02 6.33 -0.23
C ASN A 95 4.70 6.93 0.23
N ILE A 96 4.03 6.26 1.16
CA ILE A 96 2.69 6.63 1.64
C ILE A 96 2.81 6.98 3.11
N ASP A 97 2.74 8.28 3.44
CA ASP A 97 2.81 8.79 4.82
C ASP A 97 1.59 9.67 5.15
N GLY A 98 0.49 9.44 4.47
CA GLY A 98 -0.78 10.12 4.63
C GLY A 98 -1.96 9.18 4.44
N LEU A 99 -3.15 9.74 4.26
CA LEU A 99 -4.40 9.02 4.15
C LEU A 99 -4.66 8.54 2.72
N ILE A 100 -5.04 7.28 2.57
CA ILE A 100 -5.70 6.77 1.36
C ILE A 100 -7.19 6.60 1.67
N GLU A 101 -8.02 7.26 0.86
CA GLU A 101 -9.48 7.26 1.04
C GLU A 101 -10.20 6.88 -0.26
N ALA A 102 -11.30 6.15 -0.14
CA ALA A 102 -12.19 5.82 -1.26
C ALA A 102 -13.66 5.93 -0.85
N ASN A 103 -14.53 6.28 -1.80
CA ASN A 103 -15.97 6.36 -1.55
C ASN A 103 -16.61 4.96 -1.40
N GLY A 104 -17.68 4.91 -0.62
CA GLY A 104 -18.55 3.74 -0.50
C GLY A 104 -17.86 2.53 0.11
N LYS A 105 -18.10 1.34 -0.47
CA LYS A 105 -17.61 0.04 0.03
C LYS A 105 -16.66 -0.64 -0.96
N ALA A 106 -16.03 0.12 -1.84
CA ALA A 106 -15.11 -0.45 -2.82
C ALA A 106 -13.87 -1.05 -2.15
N ASN A 107 -13.43 -2.21 -2.62
CA ASN A 107 -12.12 -2.74 -2.31
C ASN A 107 -11.05 -1.97 -3.07
N LEU A 108 -9.90 -1.75 -2.47
CA LEU A 108 -8.76 -1.09 -3.12
C LEU A 108 -7.57 -2.04 -3.24
N PHE A 109 -7.10 -2.20 -4.47
CA PHE A 109 -5.91 -2.96 -4.84
C PHE A 109 -4.82 -2.00 -5.31
N LEU A 110 -3.73 -1.89 -4.54
CA LEU A 110 -2.58 -1.05 -4.87
C LEU A 110 -1.40 -1.92 -5.30
N LEU A 111 -1.01 -1.79 -6.57
CA LEU A 111 0.02 -2.57 -7.22
C LEU A 111 1.24 -1.70 -7.55
N ASN A 112 2.39 -1.95 -6.91
CA ASN A 112 3.67 -1.33 -7.28
C ASN A 112 4.83 -2.34 -7.23
N PRO A 113 5.28 -2.87 -8.36
CA PRO A 113 6.37 -3.85 -8.41
C PRO A 113 7.69 -3.39 -7.78
N ASN A 114 7.91 -2.06 -7.69
CA ASN A 114 9.16 -1.51 -7.16
C ASN A 114 9.21 -1.48 -5.63
N GLY A 115 8.07 -1.58 -4.96
CA GLY A 115 7.96 -1.57 -3.51
C GLY A 115 6.93 -0.57 -2.99
N ILE A 116 6.51 -0.76 -1.74
CA ILE A 116 5.57 0.12 -1.03
C ILE A 116 6.10 0.35 0.38
N ILE A 117 6.17 1.61 0.79
CA ILE A 117 6.51 2.02 2.15
C ILE A 117 5.32 2.79 2.73
N PHE A 118 4.73 2.25 3.78
CA PHE A 118 3.77 2.94 4.61
C PHE A 118 4.53 3.58 5.77
N GLY A 119 4.60 4.91 5.78
CA GLY A 119 5.26 5.71 6.81
C GLY A 119 4.45 5.78 8.11
N PRO A 120 5.00 6.43 9.14
CA PRO A 120 4.38 6.48 10.48
C PRO A 120 2.94 7.03 10.51
N ASN A 121 2.60 7.93 9.59
CA ASN A 121 1.29 8.59 9.52
C ASN A 121 0.36 7.96 8.48
N ALA A 122 0.79 6.88 7.82
CA ALA A 122 -0.02 6.20 6.81
C ALA A 122 -1.32 5.67 7.42
N SER A 123 -2.45 5.94 6.77
CA SER A 123 -3.76 5.49 7.24
C SER A 123 -4.69 5.19 6.06
N LEU A 124 -5.73 4.40 6.33
CA LEU A 124 -6.74 3.99 5.36
C LEU A 124 -8.12 4.45 5.81
N ASN A 125 -8.91 5.01 4.89
CA ASN A 125 -10.35 5.23 5.02
C ASN A 125 -11.04 4.60 3.82
N ILE A 126 -11.15 3.28 3.85
CA ILE A 126 -11.71 2.46 2.77
C ILE A 126 -12.82 1.62 3.37
N GLY A 127 -14.03 1.72 2.81
CA GLY A 127 -15.17 0.98 3.32
C GLY A 127 -15.15 -0.52 2.97
N GLY A 128 -14.35 -0.92 1.99
CA GLY A 128 -14.08 -2.31 1.63
C GLY A 128 -12.73 -2.80 2.12
N SER A 129 -12.22 -3.86 1.50
CA SER A 129 -10.94 -4.47 1.79
C SER A 129 -9.78 -3.76 1.10
N PHE A 130 -8.57 -3.85 1.65
CA PHE A 130 -7.34 -3.31 1.08
C PHE A 130 -6.33 -4.41 0.77
N LEU A 131 -5.73 -4.33 -0.42
CA LEU A 131 -4.59 -5.16 -0.80
C LEU A 131 -3.47 -4.29 -1.36
N GLY A 132 -2.34 -4.23 -0.65
CA GLY A 132 -1.08 -3.67 -1.11
C GLY A 132 -0.16 -4.78 -1.61
N THR A 133 0.32 -4.68 -2.88
CA THR A 133 1.15 -5.74 -3.45
C THR A 133 2.26 -5.22 -4.35
N THR A 134 3.36 -5.96 -4.39
CA THR A 134 4.46 -5.73 -5.33
C THR A 134 4.49 -6.73 -6.48
N ALA A 135 3.35 -7.35 -6.78
CA ALA A 135 3.17 -8.13 -7.99
C ALA A 135 3.36 -7.29 -9.26
N ASN A 136 3.75 -7.93 -10.35
CA ASN A 136 3.85 -7.30 -11.66
C ASN A 136 2.49 -7.12 -12.32
N SER A 137 1.54 -7.99 -12.00
CA SER A 137 0.18 -7.93 -12.55
C SER A 137 -0.85 -8.63 -11.67
N ILE A 138 -2.11 -8.20 -11.85
CA ILE A 138 -3.31 -8.89 -11.41
C ILE A 138 -3.91 -9.59 -12.63
N ASN A 139 -4.13 -10.90 -12.55
CA ASN A 139 -4.75 -11.68 -13.61
C ASN A 139 -6.23 -11.95 -13.29
N PHE A 140 -7.06 -12.02 -14.32
CA PHE A 140 -8.49 -12.16 -14.22
C PHE A 140 -8.99 -13.49 -14.80
N ALA A 141 -10.22 -13.88 -14.46
CA ALA A 141 -10.79 -15.16 -14.83
C ALA A 141 -10.98 -15.35 -16.35
N ASP A 142 -11.11 -14.26 -17.10
CA ASP A 142 -11.23 -14.28 -18.56
C ASP A 142 -9.88 -14.31 -19.31
N GLY A 143 -8.77 -14.44 -18.56
CA GLY A 143 -7.42 -14.46 -19.10
C GLY A 143 -6.81 -13.08 -19.36
N THR A 144 -7.52 -11.99 -19.04
CA THR A 144 -6.93 -10.65 -19.09
C THR A 144 -5.96 -10.41 -17.93
N SER A 145 -5.09 -9.42 -18.08
CA SER A 145 -4.10 -9.07 -17.07
C SER A 145 -3.94 -7.56 -16.96
N PHE A 146 -3.99 -7.04 -15.72
CA PHE A 146 -3.71 -5.65 -15.41
C PHE A 146 -2.27 -5.54 -14.91
N SER A 147 -1.34 -5.24 -15.82
CA SER A 147 0.11 -5.26 -15.56
C SER A 147 0.67 -3.86 -15.33
N ALA A 148 1.49 -3.72 -14.29
CA ALA A 148 2.28 -2.51 -14.01
C ALA A 148 3.61 -2.48 -14.78
N THR A 149 4.19 -3.64 -15.12
CA THR A 149 5.49 -3.75 -15.79
C THR A 149 5.39 -3.83 -17.31
N ASN A 150 4.22 -4.20 -17.82
CA ASN A 150 3.94 -4.22 -19.26
C ASN A 150 2.56 -3.59 -19.51
N PRO A 151 2.38 -2.29 -19.23
CA PRO A 151 1.14 -1.59 -19.50
C PRO A 151 0.96 -1.42 -21.01
N GLN A 152 -0.10 -1.99 -21.56
CA GLN A 152 -0.45 -1.77 -22.96
C GLN A 152 -1.19 -0.44 -23.11
N ALA A 153 -0.98 0.26 -24.22
CA ALA A 153 -1.59 1.58 -24.48
C ALA A 153 -3.13 1.55 -24.48
N ASN A 154 -3.73 0.40 -24.79
CA ASN A 154 -5.17 0.17 -24.69
C ASN A 154 -5.40 -1.21 -24.11
N PRO A 155 -5.21 -1.39 -22.78
CA PRO A 155 -5.43 -2.67 -22.13
C PRO A 155 -6.89 -3.09 -22.30
N LEU A 156 -7.11 -4.38 -22.60
CA LEU A 156 -8.43 -4.97 -22.51
C LEU A 156 -8.77 -5.09 -21.00
N LEU A 157 -9.60 -4.19 -20.51
CA LEU A 157 -10.07 -4.19 -19.12
C LEU A 157 -11.35 -5.00 -19.02
N THR A 158 -11.58 -5.61 -17.86
CA THR A 158 -12.55 -6.68 -17.74
C THR A 158 -13.53 -6.43 -16.61
N ILE A 159 -14.74 -6.98 -16.79
CA ILE A 159 -15.75 -7.14 -15.75
C ILE A 159 -15.49 -8.37 -14.87
N SER A 160 -14.53 -9.22 -15.26
CA SER A 160 -14.23 -10.47 -14.58
C SER A 160 -13.62 -10.24 -13.20
N ILE A 161 -13.68 -11.26 -12.36
CA ILE A 161 -13.07 -11.25 -11.03
C ILE A 161 -11.55 -11.52 -11.15
N PRO A 162 -10.71 -10.91 -10.32
CA PRO A 162 -9.31 -11.25 -10.24
C PRO A 162 -9.12 -12.66 -9.68
N THR A 163 -8.12 -13.38 -10.20
CA THR A 163 -7.85 -14.79 -9.84
C THR A 163 -6.44 -15.02 -9.31
N SER A 164 -5.49 -14.13 -9.61
CA SER A 164 -4.13 -14.28 -9.11
C SER A 164 -3.30 -13.00 -9.21
N LEU A 165 -2.25 -12.97 -8.40
CA LEU A 165 -1.16 -11.99 -8.44
C LEU A 165 0.07 -12.67 -9.06
N GLN A 166 0.60 -12.13 -10.15
CA GLN A 166 1.83 -12.61 -10.78
C GLN A 166 3.01 -11.74 -10.38
N PHE A 167 3.99 -12.32 -9.72
CA PHE A 167 5.23 -11.64 -9.36
C PHE A 167 6.30 -11.82 -10.43
N GLY A 168 7.20 -10.85 -10.53
CA GLY A 168 8.34 -10.86 -11.45
C GLY A 168 9.58 -11.52 -10.85
N SER A 169 10.72 -11.33 -11.52
CA SER A 169 12.01 -11.90 -11.11
C SER A 169 12.58 -11.28 -9.81
N ASN A 170 12.14 -10.09 -9.44
CA ASN A 170 12.62 -9.39 -8.25
C ASN A 170 11.44 -8.63 -7.59
N PRO A 171 10.59 -9.30 -6.81
CA PRO A 171 9.48 -8.64 -6.12
C PRO A 171 10.00 -7.57 -5.16
N GLY A 172 9.42 -6.37 -5.23
CA GLY A 172 9.78 -5.27 -4.34
C GLY A 172 9.39 -5.55 -2.88
N GLN A 173 10.07 -4.89 -1.95
CA GLN A 173 9.78 -4.98 -0.52
C GLN A 173 8.53 -4.19 -0.16
N ILE A 174 7.80 -4.66 0.87
CA ILE A 174 6.78 -3.87 1.56
C ILE A 174 7.27 -3.55 2.97
N VAL A 175 7.24 -2.26 3.33
CA VAL A 175 7.58 -1.78 4.68
C VAL A 175 6.35 -1.13 5.27
N ASN A 176 5.97 -1.51 6.50
CA ASN A 176 4.92 -0.81 7.24
C ASN A 176 5.46 -0.28 8.56
N GLN A 177 5.44 1.05 8.71
CA GLN A 177 5.83 1.79 9.92
C GLN A 177 4.63 2.51 10.53
N SER A 178 3.43 2.31 10.00
CA SER A 178 2.26 3.07 10.41
C SER A 178 1.92 2.83 11.88
N VAL A 179 1.83 3.93 12.61
CA VAL A 179 1.35 4.04 13.99
C VAL A 179 0.20 5.04 14.08
N ALA A 180 -0.48 5.29 12.95
CA ALA A 180 -1.60 6.22 12.89
C ALA A 180 -2.67 5.82 13.90
N VAL A 181 -3.30 6.81 14.52
CA VAL A 181 -4.49 6.62 15.35
C VAL A 181 -5.73 6.50 14.47
N SER A 182 -6.79 5.85 14.96
CA SER A 182 -8.01 5.67 14.16
C SER A 182 -8.64 7.02 13.82
N ALA A 183 -8.84 7.29 12.54
CA ALA A 183 -9.57 8.48 12.10
C ALA A 183 -11.09 8.39 12.39
N PHE A 184 -11.58 7.20 12.82
CA PHE A 184 -13.01 6.92 13.02
C PHE A 184 -13.47 7.02 14.47
N GLU A 185 -12.58 7.21 15.44
CA GLU A 185 -12.91 7.23 16.86
C GLU A 185 -12.51 8.54 17.51
N ASP A 186 -13.32 9.60 17.30
CA ASP A 186 -13.38 10.74 18.22
C ASP A 186 -14.23 10.34 19.43
N SER A 187 -13.71 9.40 20.24
CA SER A 187 -14.38 8.95 21.47
C SER A 187 -14.19 9.90 22.65
N GLY A 188 -13.58 11.08 22.44
CA GLY A 188 -13.46 12.12 23.47
C GLY A 188 -12.69 11.72 24.73
N GLN A 189 -12.10 10.54 24.76
CA GLN A 189 -11.32 10.04 25.87
C GLN A 189 -9.84 9.91 25.48
N GLY A 190 -9.09 10.95 25.57
CA GLY A 190 -7.67 11.18 25.34
C GLY A 190 -6.61 10.06 25.43
N ASN A 191 -6.95 8.81 25.11
CA ASN A 191 -6.07 7.67 25.02
C ASN A 191 -6.24 6.99 23.65
N GLU A 192 -5.94 7.72 22.59
CA GLU A 192 -5.90 7.17 21.22
C GLU A 192 -4.77 6.16 21.12
N GLN A 193 -5.12 4.87 21.05
CA GLN A 193 -4.13 3.83 20.81
C GLN A 193 -3.81 3.75 19.33
N PRO A 194 -2.52 3.55 18.95
CA PRO A 194 -2.16 3.38 17.55
C PRO A 194 -2.84 2.14 16.97
N VAL A 195 -3.43 2.29 15.80
CA VAL A 195 -4.04 1.19 15.03
C VAL A 195 -3.29 0.91 13.73
N GLY A 196 -2.47 1.86 13.28
CA GLY A 196 -1.71 1.79 12.05
C GLY A 196 -2.59 1.74 10.80
N LEU A 197 -2.28 0.85 9.86
CA LEU A 197 -3.17 0.59 8.74
C LEU A 197 -4.38 -0.20 9.27
N LYS A 198 -5.54 0.44 9.27
CA LYS A 198 -6.80 -0.17 9.72
C LYS A 198 -7.81 -0.23 8.57
N VAL A 199 -8.50 -1.35 8.43
CA VAL A 199 -9.69 -1.51 7.59
C VAL A 199 -10.95 -1.56 8.46
N SER A 200 -12.12 -1.39 7.85
CA SER A 200 -13.41 -1.50 8.52
C SER A 200 -13.62 -2.90 9.12
N PRO A 201 -14.44 -3.06 10.17
CA PRO A 201 -14.75 -4.37 10.77
C PRO A 201 -15.21 -5.39 9.72
N GLY A 202 -14.75 -6.63 9.86
CA GLY A 202 -15.05 -7.72 8.93
C GLY A 202 -14.31 -7.67 7.57
N GLN A 203 -13.55 -6.60 7.28
CA GLN A 203 -12.84 -6.44 6.01
C GLN A 203 -11.44 -7.08 6.03
N ILE A 204 -10.81 -7.16 4.87
CA ILE A 204 -9.52 -7.81 4.67
C ILE A 204 -8.43 -6.75 4.48
N LEU A 205 -7.33 -6.90 5.22
CA LEU A 205 -6.10 -6.15 5.06
C LEU A 205 -4.99 -7.09 4.60
N ALA A 206 -4.56 -6.94 3.36
CA ALA A 206 -3.55 -7.81 2.76
C ALA A 206 -2.30 -7.03 2.33
N LEU A 207 -1.11 -7.53 2.69
CA LEU A 207 0.18 -7.06 2.20
C LEU A 207 0.96 -8.25 1.63
N VAL A 208 1.21 -8.23 0.31
CA VAL A 208 1.87 -9.36 -0.39
C VAL A 208 2.94 -8.84 -1.33
N GLY A 209 4.19 -9.22 -1.06
CA GLY A 209 5.33 -8.70 -1.80
C GLY A 209 6.55 -9.59 -1.76
N GLY A 210 7.72 -8.99 -1.98
CA GLY A 210 9.00 -9.54 -1.63
C GLY A 210 9.15 -9.62 -0.10
N ASP A 211 10.25 -9.15 0.48
CA ASP A 211 10.32 -9.07 1.94
C ASP A 211 9.21 -8.17 2.49
N VAL A 212 8.55 -8.61 3.59
CA VAL A 212 7.56 -7.82 4.30
C VAL A 212 8.10 -7.48 5.68
N VAL A 213 8.27 -6.20 5.97
CA VAL A 213 8.93 -5.72 7.19
C VAL A 213 8.05 -4.70 7.92
N LEU A 214 7.82 -4.95 9.19
CA LEU A 214 7.03 -4.09 10.06
C LEU A 214 7.91 -3.57 11.22
N PRO A 215 8.70 -2.50 11.02
CA PRO A 215 9.47 -1.90 12.12
C PRO A 215 8.57 -0.92 12.88
N GLY A 216 7.98 -1.36 13.97
CA GLY A 216 7.07 -0.59 14.82
C GLY A 216 5.66 -0.40 14.25
N GLY A 217 5.37 -0.89 13.04
CA GLY A 217 4.09 -0.65 12.37
C GLY A 217 2.96 -1.57 12.83
N PHE A 218 1.74 -1.04 12.81
CA PHE A 218 0.51 -1.74 13.19
C PHE A 218 -0.33 -2.06 11.95
N LEU A 219 -0.96 -3.24 11.97
CA LEU A 219 -2.01 -3.67 11.04
C LEU A 219 -3.22 -4.10 11.84
N THR A 220 -4.40 -3.54 11.52
CA THR A 220 -5.63 -3.78 12.26
C THR A 220 -6.79 -4.11 11.31
N ALA A 221 -7.43 -5.26 11.53
CA ALA A 221 -8.64 -5.68 10.82
C ALA A 221 -9.64 -6.30 11.83
N PRO A 222 -10.45 -5.47 12.53
CA PRO A 222 -11.33 -5.93 13.60
C PRO A 222 -12.32 -7.00 13.12
N GLY A 223 -12.31 -8.19 13.75
CA GLY A 223 -13.16 -9.31 13.34
C GLY A 223 -13.01 -9.78 11.88
N GLY A 224 -12.07 -9.16 11.14
CA GLY A 224 -11.85 -9.40 9.71
C GLY A 224 -10.69 -10.36 9.43
N ARG A 225 -9.94 -10.09 8.37
CA ARG A 225 -8.83 -10.96 7.96
C ARG A 225 -7.57 -10.15 7.66
N ILE A 226 -6.41 -10.60 8.18
CA ILE A 226 -5.10 -10.08 7.79
C ILE A 226 -4.34 -11.15 7.01
N GLU A 227 -3.79 -10.75 5.86
CA GLU A 227 -2.98 -11.60 4.99
C GLU A 227 -1.58 -10.98 4.82
N LEU A 228 -0.55 -11.66 5.30
CA LEU A 228 0.84 -11.30 5.07
C LEU A 228 1.51 -12.37 4.21
N GLY A 229 1.95 -11.99 3.01
CA GLY A 229 2.63 -12.87 2.08
C GLY A 229 3.98 -12.33 1.63
N SER A 230 5.05 -13.10 1.84
CA SER A 230 6.38 -12.76 1.36
C SER A 230 6.85 -13.81 0.37
N VAL A 231 6.93 -13.45 -0.91
CA VAL A 231 7.14 -14.38 -2.02
C VAL A 231 8.38 -14.05 -2.83
N GLY A 232 9.02 -15.09 -3.35
CA GLY A 232 10.20 -14.97 -4.19
C GLY A 232 9.87 -14.73 -5.67
N ALA A 233 10.93 -14.82 -6.49
CA ALA A 233 10.86 -14.59 -7.92
C ALA A 233 9.83 -15.48 -8.64
N ASN A 234 9.14 -14.86 -9.61
CA ASN A 234 8.21 -15.52 -10.54
C ASN A 234 7.07 -16.29 -9.88
N SER A 235 6.71 -15.90 -8.64
CA SER A 235 5.63 -16.52 -7.87
C SER A 235 4.27 -16.18 -8.44
N LEU A 236 3.34 -17.13 -8.32
CA LEU A 236 1.92 -16.96 -8.57
C LEU A 236 1.17 -17.19 -7.27
N VAL A 237 0.51 -16.14 -6.76
CA VAL A 237 -0.37 -16.22 -5.59
C VAL A 237 -1.80 -16.19 -6.08
N SER A 238 -2.58 -17.24 -5.77
CA SER A 238 -3.98 -17.28 -6.17
C SER A 238 -4.81 -16.31 -5.33
N LEU A 239 -5.86 -15.77 -5.95
CA LEU A 239 -6.82 -14.85 -5.35
C LEU A 239 -8.22 -15.44 -5.58
N THR A 240 -8.90 -15.80 -4.50
CA THR A 240 -10.22 -16.43 -4.56
C THR A 240 -11.24 -15.55 -3.85
N PHE A 241 -12.25 -15.09 -4.56
CA PHE A 241 -13.36 -14.33 -3.98
C PHE A 241 -14.42 -15.28 -3.42
N ASN A 242 -14.96 -14.91 -2.26
CA ASN A 242 -16.06 -15.57 -1.58
C ASN A 242 -16.98 -14.54 -0.91
N ASP A 243 -18.02 -14.98 -0.20
CA ASP A 243 -18.99 -14.10 0.45
C ASP A 243 -18.36 -13.20 1.54
N SER A 244 -17.20 -13.59 2.08
CA SER A 244 -16.45 -12.84 3.11
C SER A 244 -15.35 -11.94 2.52
N GLY A 245 -15.33 -11.75 1.18
CA GLY A 245 -14.32 -10.95 0.49
C GLY A 245 -13.37 -11.82 -0.36
N PHE A 246 -12.07 -11.81 -0.08
CA PHE A 246 -11.11 -12.64 -0.83
C PHE A 246 -10.15 -13.39 0.10
N ALA A 247 -9.55 -14.46 -0.41
CA ALA A 247 -8.50 -15.21 0.26
C ALA A 247 -7.31 -15.43 -0.69
N LEU A 248 -6.10 -15.46 -0.13
CA LEU A 248 -4.88 -15.70 -0.89
C LEU A 248 -4.40 -17.15 -0.71
N GLY A 249 -3.95 -17.76 -1.80
CA GLY A 249 -3.44 -19.11 -1.80
C GLY A 249 -2.02 -19.19 -2.36
N TYR A 250 -1.14 -19.88 -1.65
CA TYR A 250 0.29 -19.93 -1.94
C TYR A 250 0.76 -21.28 -2.46
N ALA A 251 -0.15 -22.17 -2.85
CA ALA A 251 0.20 -23.53 -3.33
C ALA A 251 1.12 -23.53 -4.57
N GLY A 252 1.05 -22.48 -5.39
CA GLY A 252 1.90 -22.29 -6.57
C GLY A 252 3.25 -21.64 -6.30
N VAL A 253 3.51 -21.19 -5.08
CA VAL A 253 4.74 -20.47 -4.71
C VAL A 253 5.86 -21.47 -4.40
N GLN A 254 6.94 -21.40 -5.17
CA GLN A 254 8.10 -22.28 -4.98
C GLN A 254 9.14 -21.69 -4.02
N ASN A 255 9.25 -20.38 -3.98
CA ASN A 255 10.23 -19.67 -3.16
C ASN A 255 9.55 -18.55 -2.39
N PHE A 256 9.78 -18.52 -1.09
CA PHE A 256 9.32 -17.48 -0.20
C PHE A 256 10.49 -16.59 0.24
N GLN A 257 10.21 -15.35 0.59
CA GLN A 257 11.13 -14.45 1.27
C GLN A 257 10.74 -14.30 2.75
N ASP A 258 11.33 -13.35 3.46
CA ASP A 258 11.19 -13.25 4.91
C ASP A 258 10.10 -12.24 5.32
N ILE A 259 9.47 -12.51 6.45
CA ILE A 259 8.56 -11.57 7.14
C ILE A 259 9.18 -11.24 8.48
N GLN A 260 9.36 -9.94 8.77
CA GLN A 260 9.97 -9.47 10.00
C GLN A 260 9.09 -8.43 10.69
N LEU A 261 8.79 -8.67 11.96
CA LEU A 261 8.13 -7.75 12.87
C LEU A 261 9.14 -7.37 13.96
N SER A 262 9.34 -6.08 14.21
CA SER A 262 10.28 -5.58 15.22
C SER A 262 9.76 -4.29 15.86
N GLN A 263 10.41 -3.82 16.92
CA GLN A 263 10.12 -2.54 17.58
C GLN A 263 8.66 -2.43 18.06
N GLY A 264 8.11 -3.50 18.62
CA GLY A 264 6.74 -3.53 19.13
C GLY A 264 5.67 -3.55 18.04
N ALA A 265 5.98 -3.99 16.82
CA ALA A 265 5.01 -4.10 15.74
C ALA A 265 3.86 -5.04 16.09
N ALA A 266 2.63 -4.70 15.65
CA ALA A 266 1.46 -5.51 15.94
C ALA A 266 0.62 -5.80 14.70
N VAL A 267 0.18 -7.05 14.60
CA VAL A 267 -0.80 -7.53 13.61
C VAL A 267 -2.01 -8.02 14.39
N ASN A 268 -3.12 -7.28 14.31
CA ASN A 268 -4.27 -7.48 15.19
C ASN A 268 -5.58 -7.65 14.40
N ALA A 269 -6.18 -8.84 14.47
CA ALA A 269 -7.50 -9.14 13.93
C ALA A 269 -8.57 -9.39 15.02
N SER A 270 -8.31 -8.97 16.26
CA SER A 270 -9.26 -9.12 17.36
C SER A 270 -10.56 -8.33 17.09
N ASP A 271 -11.66 -8.80 17.67
CA ASP A 271 -12.93 -8.06 17.69
C ASP A 271 -12.89 -6.93 18.73
N ILE A 272 -12.07 -5.91 18.43
CA ILE A 272 -11.86 -4.76 19.32
C ILE A 272 -13.05 -3.81 19.38
N ASP A 273 -13.95 -3.89 18.39
CA ASP A 273 -15.13 -3.04 18.29
C ASP A 273 -16.37 -3.73 18.90
N ALA A 274 -16.19 -4.88 19.56
CA ALA A 274 -17.23 -5.67 20.21
C ALA A 274 -18.46 -5.91 19.31
N SER A 275 -18.21 -6.13 18.01
CA SER A 275 -19.28 -6.44 17.03
C SER A 275 -19.98 -7.76 17.35
N GLY A 276 -19.35 -8.60 18.19
CA GLY A 276 -19.86 -9.92 18.59
C GLY A 276 -19.61 -11.00 17.53
N GLU A 277 -18.87 -10.70 16.47
CA GLU A 277 -18.55 -11.66 15.41
C GLU A 277 -17.35 -12.56 15.74
N GLY A 278 -16.66 -12.27 16.85
CA GLY A 278 -15.49 -13.00 17.28
C GLY A 278 -14.18 -12.53 16.65
N GLY A 279 -13.07 -13.07 17.13
CA GLY A 279 -11.75 -12.76 16.59
C GLY A 279 -11.63 -13.17 15.12
N GLY A 280 -10.99 -12.30 14.31
CA GLY A 280 -10.79 -12.54 12.89
C GLY A 280 -9.70 -13.58 12.59
N THR A 281 -9.30 -13.67 11.34
CA THR A 281 -8.30 -14.63 10.88
C THR A 281 -7.00 -13.93 10.47
N ILE A 282 -5.86 -14.49 10.83
CA ILE A 282 -4.55 -14.00 10.36
C ILE A 282 -3.83 -15.14 9.64
N GLN A 283 -3.46 -14.89 8.38
CA GLN A 283 -2.61 -15.78 7.61
C GLN A 283 -1.26 -15.10 7.38
N VAL A 284 -0.17 -15.78 7.72
CA VAL A 284 1.20 -15.30 7.50
C VAL A 284 1.96 -16.36 6.74
N GLN A 285 2.46 -16.01 5.55
CA GLN A 285 3.12 -16.96 4.67
C GLN A 285 4.45 -16.39 4.16
N GLY A 286 5.55 -16.96 4.63
CA GLY A 286 6.91 -16.57 4.28
C GLY A 286 7.88 -17.73 4.50
N ARG A 287 9.13 -17.57 4.02
CA ARG A 287 10.22 -18.52 4.28
C ARG A 287 10.55 -18.59 5.78
N ARG A 288 10.59 -17.43 6.40
CA ARG A 288 10.85 -17.22 7.82
C ARG A 288 9.99 -16.07 8.32
N VAL A 289 9.34 -16.28 9.45
CA VAL A 289 8.59 -15.26 10.17
C VAL A 289 9.34 -14.98 11.49
N VAL A 290 9.79 -13.75 11.66
CA VAL A 290 10.59 -13.34 12.81
C VAL A 290 9.89 -12.22 13.56
N LEU A 291 9.64 -12.44 14.85
CA LEU A 291 9.10 -11.45 15.77
C LEU A 291 10.16 -11.14 16.81
N THR A 292 10.47 -9.86 16.99
CA THR A 292 11.44 -9.37 17.99
C THR A 292 10.90 -8.14 18.70
N GLU A 293 11.51 -7.77 19.82
CA GLU A 293 11.27 -6.51 20.53
C GLU A 293 9.77 -6.30 20.83
N ASP A 294 9.17 -7.26 21.52
CA ASP A 294 7.76 -7.27 21.98
C ASP A 294 6.72 -7.17 20.86
N SER A 295 7.09 -7.52 19.62
CA SER A 295 6.16 -7.58 18.51
C SER A 295 5.20 -8.76 18.62
N GLY A 296 3.96 -8.60 18.13
CA GLY A 296 2.91 -9.59 18.30
C GLY A 296 1.97 -9.80 17.10
N ILE A 297 1.40 -11.00 17.04
CA ILE A 297 0.30 -11.36 16.10
C ILE A 297 -0.84 -11.84 16.98
N ILE A 298 -2.00 -11.17 16.92
CA ILE A 298 -3.07 -11.30 17.90
C ILE A 298 -4.42 -11.43 17.19
N SER A 299 -5.22 -12.41 17.62
CA SER A 299 -6.64 -12.52 17.27
C SER A 299 -7.39 -13.04 18.49
N GLN A 300 -8.21 -12.19 19.09
CA GLN A 300 -8.96 -12.46 20.31
C GLN A 300 -10.44 -12.10 20.12
N THR A 301 -11.31 -12.81 20.86
CA THR A 301 -12.74 -12.55 21.01
C THR A 301 -13.03 -11.85 22.31
#